data_6e12a5939745124fecfd62892e316518
#
_entry.id   6e12a5939745124fecfd62892e316518
#
_cell.length_a   1.000
_cell.length_b   1.000
_cell.length_c   1.000
_cell.angle_alpha   90.00
_cell.angle_beta   90.00
_cell.angle_gamma   90.00
#
_symmetry.space_group_name_H-M   'P 1'
#
loop_
_entity.id
_entity.type
_entity.pdbx_description
1 polymer ?
#
loop_
_entity_poly.entity_id
_entity_poly.type
_entity_poly.pdbx_seq_one_letter_code
_entity_poly.pdbx_strand_id
1 'polypeptide(L)'
;MSSASEVRILQTVQATIGSKPQVVRAARGLSHFGEHALGWVAVAGVGAALDKPRRRRWAGVAVGAVGAHAASIVIKRVIRRPRPNDPSVQVNVSTPSKLSFPSSHATSTTAAAVLLGRLTGLPLPAVLVPPMLLSRLVLGVHYPTDVLAGSALGAVSAAAVLRAEQKFGVK
;
A
#
# COMPACT_ATOMS: atom_id res chain seq x y z
N MET A 1 11.33 -15.27 -9.46
CA MET A 1 12.36 -14.36 -9.99
C MET A 1 13.57 -14.46 -9.09
N SER A 2 14.79 -14.49 -9.65
CA SER A 2 16.00 -14.47 -8.82
C SER A 2 16.16 -13.09 -8.18
N SER A 3 16.75 -13.02 -6.99
CA SER A 3 17.04 -11.76 -6.29
C SER A 3 17.78 -10.75 -7.18
N ALA A 4 18.69 -11.22 -8.05
CA ALA A 4 19.46 -10.39 -8.99
C ALA A 4 18.59 -9.63 -10.03
N SER A 5 17.50 -10.24 -10.53
CA SER A 5 16.61 -9.58 -11.48
C SER A 5 15.82 -8.44 -10.81
N GLU A 6 15.40 -8.65 -9.58
CA GLU A 6 14.66 -7.63 -8.82
C GLU A 6 15.56 -6.46 -8.41
N VAL A 7 16.81 -6.74 -8.06
CA VAL A 7 17.83 -5.71 -7.77
C VAL A 7 18.07 -4.85 -9.02
N ARG A 8 18.20 -5.44 -10.21
CA ARG A 8 18.32 -4.66 -11.45
C ARG A 8 17.15 -3.74 -11.72
N ILE A 9 15.91 -4.18 -11.43
CA ILE A 9 14.73 -3.31 -11.55
C ILE A 9 14.82 -2.15 -10.56
N LEU A 10 15.21 -2.39 -9.31
CA LEU A 10 15.40 -1.32 -8.32
C LEU A 10 16.46 -0.30 -8.76
N GLN A 11 17.61 -0.78 -9.26
CA GLN A 11 18.68 0.07 -9.81
C GLN A 11 18.15 0.94 -10.96
N THR A 12 17.42 0.35 -11.91
CA THR A 12 16.83 1.09 -13.04
C THR A 12 15.86 2.15 -12.55
N VAL A 13 14.94 1.82 -11.64
CA VAL A 13 13.98 2.78 -11.07
C VAL A 13 14.70 3.92 -10.36
N GLN A 14 15.72 3.61 -9.55
CA GLN A 14 16.46 4.63 -8.83
C GLN A 14 17.32 5.51 -9.75
N ALA A 15 17.93 4.94 -10.77
CA ALA A 15 18.72 5.70 -11.75
C ALA A 15 17.86 6.63 -12.62
N THR A 16 16.64 6.19 -12.99
CA THR A 16 15.77 6.96 -13.90
C THR A 16 14.99 8.07 -13.19
N ILE A 17 14.34 7.75 -12.08
CA ILE A 17 13.46 8.68 -11.37
C ILE A 17 13.88 8.95 -9.93
N GLY A 18 14.51 7.97 -9.25
CA GLY A 18 14.95 8.08 -7.86
C GLY A 18 16.15 9.02 -7.67
N SER A 19 16.85 9.41 -8.75
CA SER A 19 17.90 10.41 -8.75
C SER A 19 17.38 11.85 -8.53
N LYS A 20 16.07 12.07 -8.71
CA LYS A 20 15.44 13.39 -8.58
C LYS A 20 15.00 13.64 -7.13
N PRO A 21 15.53 14.69 -6.44
CA PRO A 21 15.20 14.95 -5.03
C PRO A 21 13.70 15.15 -4.77
N GLN A 22 12.97 15.72 -5.74
CA GLN A 22 11.52 15.92 -5.64
C GLN A 22 10.77 14.58 -5.60
N VAL A 23 11.20 13.60 -6.41
CA VAL A 23 10.59 12.26 -6.44
C VAL A 23 10.82 11.54 -5.12
N VAL A 24 12.04 11.62 -4.57
CA VAL A 24 12.35 11.03 -3.26
C VAL A 24 11.53 11.68 -2.14
N ARG A 25 11.37 13.02 -2.17
CA ARG A 25 10.50 13.73 -1.19
C ARG A 25 9.05 13.28 -1.30
N ALA A 26 8.50 13.22 -2.50
CA ALA A 26 7.14 12.72 -2.73
C ALA A 26 6.97 11.27 -2.26
N ALA A 27 7.94 10.40 -2.56
CA ALA A 27 7.94 9.01 -2.11
C ALA A 27 7.97 8.89 -0.58
N ARG A 28 8.75 9.73 0.11
CA ARG A 28 8.75 9.81 1.58
C ARG A 28 7.41 10.30 2.13
N GLY A 29 6.79 11.30 1.50
CA GLY A 29 5.46 11.78 1.87
C GLY A 29 4.41 10.67 1.78
N LEU A 30 4.40 9.91 0.66
CA LEU A 30 3.53 8.73 0.51
C LEU A 30 3.84 7.64 1.55
N SER A 31 5.12 7.47 1.92
CA SER A 31 5.51 6.54 2.98
C SER A 31 4.92 6.93 4.32
N HIS A 32 5.05 8.19 4.73
CA HIS A 32 4.46 8.69 5.98
C HIS A 32 2.93 8.59 5.97
N PHE A 33 2.28 8.98 4.86
CA PHE A 33 0.83 8.85 4.72
C PHE A 33 0.34 7.41 4.88
N GLY A 34 1.03 6.44 4.26
CA GLY A 34 0.66 5.03 4.30
C GLY A 34 1.11 4.28 5.56
N GLU A 35 1.84 4.93 6.47
CA GLU A 35 2.38 4.27 7.65
C GLU A 35 1.25 3.77 8.56
N HIS A 36 1.30 2.48 8.90
CA HIS A 36 0.26 1.79 9.68
C HIS A 36 -1.17 1.97 9.16
N ALA A 37 -1.35 2.31 7.88
CA ALA A 37 -2.62 2.67 7.25
C ALA A 37 -3.29 3.95 7.82
N LEU A 38 -2.60 4.73 8.65
CA LEU A 38 -3.17 5.87 9.38
C LEU A 38 -3.74 6.95 8.45
N GLY A 39 -3.07 7.25 7.33
CA GLY A 39 -3.59 8.20 6.34
C GLY A 39 -4.95 7.75 5.77
N TRP A 40 -5.13 6.45 5.52
CA TRP A 40 -6.39 5.91 5.03
C TRP A 40 -7.48 5.92 6.08
N VAL A 41 -7.13 5.67 7.36
CA VAL A 41 -8.06 5.81 8.49
C VAL A 41 -8.50 7.26 8.64
N ALA A 42 -7.58 8.22 8.53
CA ALA A 42 -7.91 9.65 8.57
C ALA A 42 -8.85 10.05 7.42
N VAL A 43 -8.57 9.64 6.18
CA VAL A 43 -9.46 9.87 5.03
C VAL A 43 -10.85 9.28 5.26
N ALA A 44 -10.91 8.04 5.76
CA ALA A 44 -12.18 7.39 6.07
C ALA A 44 -12.94 8.11 7.18
N GLY A 45 -12.25 8.57 8.23
CA GLY A 45 -12.85 9.32 9.34
C GLY A 45 -13.44 10.66 8.88
N VAL A 46 -12.70 11.43 8.08
CA VAL A 46 -13.19 12.69 7.50
C VAL A 46 -14.38 12.41 6.59
N GLY A 47 -14.30 11.41 5.72
CA GLY A 47 -15.40 11.02 4.86
C GLY A 47 -16.65 10.62 5.64
N ALA A 48 -16.51 9.83 6.70
CA ALA A 48 -17.64 9.43 7.57
C ALA A 48 -18.28 10.62 8.31
N ALA A 49 -17.50 11.65 8.64
CA ALA A 49 -18.00 12.87 9.29
C ALA A 49 -18.79 13.75 8.31
N LEU A 50 -18.30 13.88 7.07
CA LEU A 50 -18.89 14.77 6.06
C LEU A 50 -20.02 14.11 5.27
N ASP A 51 -19.98 12.79 5.09
CA ASP A 51 -20.95 12.01 4.32
C ASP A 51 -21.71 11.04 5.22
N LYS A 52 -22.52 11.60 6.12
CA LYS A 52 -23.30 10.87 7.13
C LYS A 52 -24.16 9.73 6.55
N PRO A 53 -24.84 9.89 5.39
CA PRO A 53 -25.63 8.80 4.79
C PRO A 53 -24.82 7.55 4.48
N ARG A 54 -23.55 7.68 4.05
CA ARG A 54 -22.67 6.58 3.68
C ARG A 54 -21.60 6.27 4.73
N ARG A 55 -21.74 6.74 5.98
CA ARG A 55 -20.72 6.58 7.03
C ARG A 55 -20.30 5.13 7.28
N ARG A 56 -21.20 4.15 7.08
CA ARG A 56 -20.89 2.73 7.23
C ARG A 56 -19.90 2.25 6.16
N ARG A 57 -20.05 2.72 4.91
CA ARG A 57 -19.10 2.43 3.83
C ARG A 57 -17.74 3.10 4.08
N TRP A 58 -17.73 4.33 4.61
CA TRP A 58 -16.50 4.99 5.05
C TRP A 58 -15.79 4.19 6.16
N ALA A 59 -16.55 3.65 7.12
CA ALA A 59 -16.00 2.74 8.12
C ALA A 59 -15.44 1.45 7.48
N GLY A 60 -16.10 0.92 6.44
CA GLY A 60 -15.60 -0.19 5.63
C GLY A 60 -14.24 0.09 5.00
N VAL A 61 -13.99 1.32 4.53
CA VAL A 61 -12.67 1.74 4.02
C VAL A 61 -11.61 1.64 5.12
N ALA A 62 -11.88 2.16 6.32
CA ALA A 62 -10.93 2.08 7.43
C ALA A 62 -10.66 0.62 7.84
N VAL A 63 -11.71 -0.18 8.00
CA VAL A 63 -11.60 -1.61 8.35
C VAL A 63 -10.83 -2.37 7.29
N GLY A 64 -11.10 -2.11 6.01
CA GLY A 64 -10.39 -2.75 4.90
C GLY A 64 -8.91 -2.39 4.86
N ALA A 65 -8.56 -1.12 5.04
CA ALA A 65 -7.16 -0.67 5.05
C ALA A 65 -6.38 -1.24 6.24
N VAL A 66 -6.95 -1.19 7.44
CA VAL A 66 -6.32 -1.72 8.67
C VAL A 66 -6.25 -3.25 8.65
N GLY A 67 -7.32 -3.93 8.24
CA GLY A 67 -7.36 -5.38 8.14
C GLY A 67 -6.35 -5.91 7.11
N ALA A 68 -6.26 -5.24 5.94
CA ALA A 68 -5.26 -5.55 4.92
C ALA A 68 -3.82 -5.33 5.46
N HIS A 69 -3.59 -4.22 6.18
CA HIS A 69 -2.31 -3.96 6.82
C HIS A 69 -1.95 -5.08 7.83
N ALA A 70 -2.87 -5.45 8.70
CA ALA A 70 -2.68 -6.52 9.69
C ALA A 70 -2.39 -7.88 9.02
N ALA A 71 -3.14 -8.23 7.96
CA ALA A 71 -2.89 -9.45 7.19
C ALA A 71 -1.47 -9.46 6.61
N SER A 72 -1.00 -8.32 6.10
CA SER A 72 0.38 -8.21 5.60
C SER A 72 1.43 -8.45 6.69
N ILE A 73 1.18 -8.00 7.93
CA ILE A 73 2.08 -8.22 9.07
C ILE A 73 2.16 -9.72 9.42
N VAL A 74 1.01 -10.41 9.42
CA VAL A 74 0.96 -11.86 9.68
C VAL A 74 1.79 -12.60 8.63
N ILE A 75 1.56 -12.32 7.33
CA ILE A 75 2.29 -12.96 6.25
C ILE A 75 3.79 -12.65 6.33
N LYS A 76 4.19 -11.42 6.69
CA LYS A 76 5.60 -11.07 6.92
C LYS A 76 6.27 -12.00 7.92
N ARG A 77 5.59 -12.29 9.02
CA ARG A 77 6.14 -13.15 10.09
C ARG A 77 6.28 -14.61 9.67
N VAL A 78 5.48 -15.06 8.69
CA VAL A 78 5.55 -16.41 8.13
C VAL A 78 6.65 -16.51 7.06
N ILE A 79 6.62 -15.61 6.06
CA ILE A 79 7.54 -15.65 4.90
C ILE A 79 8.95 -15.19 5.25
N ARG A 80 9.08 -14.20 6.16
CA ARG A 80 10.33 -13.69 6.71
C ARG A 80 11.36 -13.24 5.67
N ARG A 81 10.92 -12.76 4.51
CA ARG A 81 11.82 -12.27 3.45
C ARG A 81 12.54 -10.98 3.93
N PRO A 82 13.89 -10.93 3.85
CA PRO A 82 14.63 -9.70 4.18
C PRO A 82 14.39 -8.62 3.11
N ARG A 83 14.62 -7.36 3.50
CA ARG A 83 14.58 -6.21 2.58
C ARG A 83 15.78 -6.20 1.65
N PRO A 84 15.71 -5.42 0.53
CA PRO A 84 16.87 -5.17 -0.29
C PRO A 84 18.06 -4.67 0.55
N ASN A 85 19.20 -5.33 0.43
CA ASN A 85 20.45 -5.00 1.14
C ASN A 85 21.66 -4.97 0.19
N ASP A 86 21.41 -4.93 -1.12
CA ASP A 86 22.46 -4.82 -2.12
C ASP A 86 23.12 -3.43 -2.04
N PRO A 87 24.48 -3.34 -2.04
CA PRO A 87 25.19 -2.05 -1.96
C PRO A 87 24.84 -1.05 -3.07
N SER A 88 24.34 -1.54 -4.21
CA SER A 88 23.92 -0.71 -5.34
C SER A 88 22.51 -0.12 -5.20
N VAL A 89 21.74 -0.52 -4.17
CA VAL A 89 20.39 -0.01 -3.90
C VAL A 89 20.44 0.99 -2.76
N GLN A 90 20.03 2.22 -3.03
CA GLN A 90 19.94 3.26 -2.00
C GLN A 90 18.67 3.10 -1.16
N VAL A 91 18.82 2.99 0.16
CA VAL A 91 17.71 2.98 1.11
C VAL A 91 17.44 4.41 1.58
N ASN A 92 16.33 4.99 1.15
CA ASN A 92 16.01 6.41 1.34
C ASN A 92 15.01 6.70 2.48
N VAL A 93 14.64 5.68 3.28
CA VAL A 93 13.71 5.82 4.42
C VAL A 93 13.99 4.71 5.44
N SER A 94 13.84 5.02 6.72
CA SER A 94 13.84 4.02 7.78
C SER A 94 12.55 3.19 7.78
N THR A 95 12.62 1.96 8.26
CA THR A 95 11.46 1.07 8.33
C THR A 95 11.38 0.37 9.68
N PRO A 96 10.18 0.22 10.27
CA PRO A 96 10.01 -0.38 11.61
C PRO A 96 10.31 -1.88 11.64
N SER A 97 10.38 -2.54 10.48
CA SER A 97 10.63 -3.98 10.36
C SER A 97 11.68 -4.27 9.29
N LYS A 98 12.54 -5.26 9.55
CA LYS A 98 13.54 -5.77 8.60
C LYS A 98 12.93 -6.67 7.50
N LEU A 99 11.64 -7.00 7.59
CA LEU A 99 10.95 -7.90 6.66
C LEU A 99 10.31 -7.12 5.51
N SER A 100 10.40 -7.67 4.29
CA SER A 100 9.91 -7.00 3.08
C SER A 100 8.56 -7.51 2.58
N PHE A 101 8.34 -8.82 2.55
CA PHE A 101 7.21 -9.43 1.85
C PHE A 101 6.02 -9.73 2.76
N PRO A 102 4.81 -9.39 2.35
CA PRO A 102 4.44 -8.46 1.29
C PRO A 102 4.57 -6.99 1.74
N SER A 103 4.48 -6.03 0.82
CA SER A 103 4.51 -4.61 1.16
C SER A 103 3.21 -4.16 1.84
N SER A 104 3.27 -3.80 3.12
CA SER A 104 2.10 -3.35 3.88
C SER A 104 1.51 -2.04 3.33
N HIS A 105 2.36 -1.13 2.82
CA HIS A 105 1.91 0.10 2.16
C HIS A 105 1.12 -0.19 0.88
N ALA A 106 1.63 -1.09 0.03
CA ALA A 106 0.91 -1.52 -1.17
C ALA A 106 -0.42 -2.17 -0.81
N THR A 107 -0.43 -3.03 0.23
CA THR A 107 -1.61 -3.77 0.68
C THR A 107 -2.71 -2.83 1.18
N SER A 108 -2.40 -1.95 2.13
CA SER A 108 -3.41 -1.02 2.69
C SER A 108 -3.88 0.02 1.68
N THR A 109 -2.96 0.54 0.84
CA THR A 109 -3.32 1.50 -0.21
C THR A 109 -4.24 0.88 -1.26
N THR A 110 -3.95 -0.34 -1.71
CA THR A 110 -4.82 -1.01 -2.69
C THR A 110 -6.19 -1.30 -2.11
N ALA A 111 -6.26 -1.79 -0.86
CA ALA A 111 -7.55 -2.02 -0.21
C ALA A 111 -8.37 -0.72 -0.09
N ALA A 112 -7.76 0.35 0.41
CA ALA A 112 -8.42 1.65 0.52
C ALA A 112 -8.85 2.20 -0.85
N ALA A 113 -7.98 2.16 -1.85
CA ALA A 113 -8.26 2.69 -3.18
C ALA A 113 -9.42 1.96 -3.87
N VAL A 114 -9.51 0.62 -3.74
CA VAL A 114 -10.62 -0.18 -4.28
C VAL A 114 -11.92 0.19 -3.59
N LEU A 115 -11.93 0.25 -2.26
CA LEU A 115 -13.14 0.58 -1.48
C LEU A 115 -13.60 2.02 -1.72
N LEU A 116 -12.68 2.98 -1.74
CA LEU A 116 -12.96 4.38 -2.09
C LEU A 116 -13.47 4.52 -3.53
N GLY A 117 -12.86 3.81 -4.48
CA GLY A 117 -13.32 3.80 -5.87
C GLY A 117 -14.77 3.30 -6.00
N ARG A 118 -15.13 2.23 -5.28
CA ARG A 118 -16.52 1.74 -5.22
C ARG A 118 -17.48 2.70 -4.53
N LEU A 119 -17.00 3.41 -3.52
CA LEU A 119 -17.80 4.39 -2.77
C LEU A 119 -18.06 5.66 -3.59
N THR A 120 -17.05 6.15 -4.32
CA THR A 120 -17.09 7.44 -5.02
C THR A 120 -17.44 7.34 -6.52
N GLY A 121 -17.30 6.15 -7.12
CA GLY A 121 -17.42 5.94 -8.57
C GLY A 121 -16.17 6.37 -9.36
N LEU A 122 -15.10 6.81 -8.69
CA LEU A 122 -13.88 7.29 -9.33
C LEU A 122 -12.86 6.14 -9.55
N PRO A 123 -11.98 6.22 -10.57
CA PRO A 123 -10.98 5.21 -10.85
C PRO A 123 -9.77 5.28 -9.89
N LEU A 124 -10.04 5.42 -8.58
CA LEU A 124 -9.01 5.63 -7.56
C LEU A 124 -7.93 4.54 -7.49
N PRO A 125 -8.21 3.25 -7.76
CA PRO A 125 -7.14 2.27 -7.84
C PRO A 125 -6.07 2.61 -8.89
N ALA A 126 -6.47 3.07 -10.07
CA ALA A 126 -5.54 3.45 -11.14
C ALA A 126 -4.71 4.69 -10.80
N VAL A 127 -5.24 5.58 -9.97
CA VAL A 127 -4.58 6.84 -9.59
C VAL A 127 -3.68 6.67 -8.37
N LEU A 128 -4.11 5.92 -7.36
CA LEU A 128 -3.45 5.86 -6.05
C LEU A 128 -2.46 4.70 -5.91
N VAL A 129 -2.76 3.55 -6.53
CA VAL A 129 -1.91 2.38 -6.35
C VAL A 129 -0.56 2.51 -7.04
N PRO A 130 -0.45 2.86 -8.34
CA PRO A 130 0.85 2.93 -9.02
C PRO A 130 1.86 3.87 -8.34
N PRO A 131 1.50 5.12 -7.94
CA PRO A 131 2.43 5.99 -7.22
C PRO A 131 2.90 5.39 -5.89
N MET A 132 2.02 4.71 -5.14
CA MET A 132 2.41 4.06 -3.90
C MET A 132 3.39 2.92 -4.16
N LEU A 133 3.12 2.02 -5.12
CA LEU A 133 4.03 0.93 -5.47
C LEU A 133 5.40 1.47 -5.87
N LEU A 134 5.40 2.45 -6.76
CA LEU A 134 6.62 3.10 -7.26
C LEU A 134 7.42 3.75 -6.12
N SER A 135 6.73 4.40 -5.16
CA SER A 135 7.38 5.00 -4.01
C SER A 135 8.22 3.99 -3.21
N ARG A 136 7.75 2.73 -3.09
CA ARG A 136 8.46 1.68 -2.34
C ARG A 136 9.74 1.24 -3.04
N LEU A 137 9.74 1.24 -4.38
CA LEU A 137 10.91 0.92 -5.20
C LEU A 137 11.91 2.08 -5.20
N VAL A 138 11.45 3.32 -5.36
CA VAL A 138 12.29 4.54 -5.26
C VAL A 138 12.98 4.63 -3.91
N LEU A 139 12.27 4.30 -2.83
CA LEU A 139 12.84 4.31 -1.48
C LEU A 139 13.74 3.10 -1.20
N GLY A 140 13.84 2.11 -2.09
CA GLY A 140 14.73 0.96 -1.96
C GLY A 140 14.38 -0.02 -0.84
N VAL A 141 13.13 -0.03 -0.37
CA VAL A 141 12.72 -0.80 0.81
C VAL A 141 11.93 -2.05 0.52
N HIS A 142 11.54 -2.25 -0.75
CA HIS A 142 10.79 -3.42 -1.21
C HIS A 142 11.24 -3.86 -2.59
N TYR A 143 11.19 -5.15 -2.85
CA TYR A 143 11.32 -5.73 -4.18
C TYR A 143 10.03 -5.56 -4.99
N PRO A 144 10.09 -5.60 -6.35
CA PRO A 144 8.91 -5.57 -7.21
C PRO A 144 7.83 -6.59 -6.82
N THR A 145 8.22 -7.83 -6.51
CA THR A 145 7.28 -8.87 -6.10
C THR A 145 6.62 -8.58 -4.75
N ASP A 146 7.29 -7.87 -3.83
CA ASP A 146 6.68 -7.49 -2.55
C ASP A 146 5.50 -6.52 -2.74
N VAL A 147 5.66 -5.56 -3.66
CA VAL A 147 4.61 -4.55 -3.92
C VAL A 147 3.47 -5.13 -4.74
N LEU A 148 3.75 -6.00 -5.70
CA LEU A 148 2.71 -6.68 -6.50
C LEU A 148 1.89 -7.63 -5.63
N ALA A 149 2.55 -8.48 -4.83
CA ALA A 149 1.87 -9.37 -3.89
C ALA A 149 1.07 -8.59 -2.84
N GLY A 150 1.63 -7.48 -2.34
CA GLY A 150 0.91 -6.58 -1.44
C GLY A 150 -0.35 -6.01 -2.09
N SER A 151 -0.26 -5.56 -3.34
CA SER A 151 -1.41 -5.04 -4.08
C SER A 151 -2.48 -6.12 -4.30
N ALA A 152 -2.09 -7.34 -4.67
CA ALA A 152 -3.02 -8.47 -4.81
C ALA A 152 -3.73 -8.79 -3.48
N LEU A 153 -2.98 -8.84 -2.36
CA LEU A 153 -3.54 -9.04 -1.03
C LEU A 153 -4.52 -7.91 -0.65
N GLY A 154 -4.19 -6.66 -0.98
CA GLY A 154 -5.07 -5.52 -0.76
C GLY A 154 -6.39 -5.62 -1.54
N ALA A 155 -6.32 -6.05 -2.80
CA ALA A 155 -7.51 -6.26 -3.62
C ALA A 155 -8.40 -7.38 -3.06
N VAL A 156 -7.82 -8.50 -2.61
CA VAL A 156 -8.55 -9.59 -1.94
C VAL A 156 -9.20 -9.10 -0.64
N SER A 157 -8.48 -8.32 0.16
CA SER A 157 -9.01 -7.74 1.41
C SER A 157 -10.20 -6.82 1.14
N ALA A 158 -10.10 -5.96 0.11
CA ALA A 158 -11.21 -5.10 -0.31
C ALA A 158 -12.43 -5.91 -0.77
N ALA A 159 -12.20 -6.97 -1.56
CA ALA A 159 -13.27 -7.85 -2.01
C ALA A 159 -13.99 -8.53 -0.84
N ALA A 160 -13.26 -8.92 0.21
CA ALA A 160 -13.86 -9.48 1.43
C ALA A 160 -14.77 -8.47 2.14
N VAL A 161 -14.32 -7.20 2.26
CA VAL A 161 -15.14 -6.13 2.84
C VAL A 161 -16.40 -5.89 2.01
N LEU A 162 -16.28 -5.77 0.68
CA LEU A 162 -17.42 -5.55 -0.20
C LEU A 162 -18.47 -6.68 -0.13
N ARG A 163 -18.00 -7.94 -0.02
CA ARG A 163 -18.89 -9.08 0.19
C ARG A 163 -19.61 -9.01 1.55
N ALA A 164 -18.90 -8.60 2.59
CA ALA A 164 -19.50 -8.40 3.90
C ALA A 164 -20.56 -7.28 3.88
N GLU A 165 -20.25 -6.14 3.23
CA GLU A 165 -21.20 -5.05 3.05
C GLU A 165 -22.48 -5.49 2.34
N GLN A 166 -22.35 -6.27 1.27
CA GLN A 166 -23.49 -6.84 0.55
C GLN A 166 -24.33 -7.78 1.44
N LYS A 167 -23.65 -8.67 2.18
CA LYS A 167 -24.33 -9.65 3.06
C LYS A 167 -25.09 -8.97 4.20
N PHE A 168 -24.57 -7.87 4.72
CA PHE A 168 -25.18 -7.16 5.85
C PHE A 168 -26.00 -5.93 5.43
N GLY A 169 -26.28 -5.75 4.14
CA GLY A 169 -27.13 -4.68 3.60
C GLY A 169 -26.59 -3.27 3.88
N VAL A 170 -25.28 -3.09 3.90
CA VAL A 170 -24.67 -1.78 4.09
C VAL A 170 -24.85 -0.96 2.79
N LYS A 171 -25.69 0.08 2.90
CA LYS A 171 -25.98 1.04 1.81
C LYS A 171 -25.15 2.30 1.96
#